data_1db9883274ecd014d1bf8f5422c7334b
#
_entry.id   1db9883274ecd014d1bf8f5422c7334b
#
_cell.length_a   1.000
_cell.length_b   1.000
_cell.length_c   1.000
_cell.angle_alpha   90.00
_cell.angle_beta   90.00
_cell.angle_gamma   90.00
#
_symmetry.space_group_name_H-M   'P 1'
#
loop_
_entity.id
_entity.type
_entity.pdbx_description
1 polymer ?
#
loop_
_entity_poly.entity_id
_entity_poly.type
_entity_poly.pdbx_seq_one_letter_code
_entity_poly.pdbx_strand_id
1 'polypeptide(L)'
;MDHTKLINTRDIIRYGMQFVRGDTLDLGAGTQKYRSMIEPNTKSYIAMDIIAAPGIAVVGDIHATPFTDNSFDTIISTQILEHVRKPWLVAIEMYRIARPGGHIIVTAPFMVGYHPDPEDNFRFTKDGLALLFREAG
;
A
#
# COMPACT_ATOMS: atom_id res chain seq x y z
N MET A 1 17.52 -12.91 -4.76
CA MET A 1 17.37 -12.68 -3.31
C MET A 1 16.52 -13.79 -2.72
N ASP A 2 16.95 -14.37 -1.63
CA ASP A 2 16.18 -15.39 -0.92
C ASP A 2 15.07 -14.70 -0.12
N HIS A 3 13.86 -14.72 -0.66
CA HIS A 3 12.68 -14.07 -0.07
C HIS A 3 12.22 -14.72 1.25
N THR A 4 12.77 -15.88 1.61
CA THR A 4 12.46 -16.53 2.90
C THR A 4 13.06 -15.81 4.10
N LYS A 5 13.98 -14.86 3.86
CA LYS A 5 14.66 -14.06 4.90
C LYS A 5 14.04 -12.70 5.17
N LEU A 6 12.93 -12.34 4.51
CA LEU A 6 12.21 -11.09 4.79
C LEU A 6 11.33 -11.29 6.02
N ILE A 7 11.79 -10.82 7.17
CA ILE A 7 11.22 -11.16 8.49
C ILE A 7 10.20 -10.11 8.96
N ASN A 8 10.27 -8.88 8.44
CA ASN A 8 9.41 -7.79 8.89
C ASN A 8 9.07 -6.81 7.76
N THR A 9 8.09 -5.94 8.01
CA THR A 9 7.60 -4.96 7.04
C THR A 9 8.72 -4.05 6.53
N ARG A 10 9.64 -3.61 7.38
CA ARG A 10 10.76 -2.74 6.98
C ARG A 10 11.66 -3.43 5.94
N ASP A 11 11.93 -4.72 6.10
CA ASP A 11 12.77 -5.48 5.15
C ASP A 11 12.06 -5.64 3.81
N ILE A 12 10.75 -5.88 3.83
CA ILE A 12 9.93 -5.95 2.61
C ILE A 12 9.94 -4.61 1.87
N ILE A 13 9.74 -3.51 2.59
CA ILE A 13 9.78 -2.16 1.99
C ILE A 13 11.18 -1.87 1.44
N ARG A 14 12.25 -2.17 2.18
CA ARG A 14 13.63 -1.98 1.71
C ARG A 14 13.89 -2.77 0.41
N TYR A 15 13.43 -4.01 0.31
CA TYR A 15 13.49 -4.78 -0.92
C TYR A 15 12.67 -4.13 -2.04
N GLY A 16 11.49 -3.59 -1.71
CA GLY A 16 10.60 -2.91 -2.65
C GLY A 16 11.19 -1.64 -3.26
N MET A 17 12.16 -1.00 -2.59
CA MET A 17 12.74 0.28 -3.06
C MET A 17 13.33 0.19 -4.47
N GLN A 18 13.79 -0.96 -4.91
CA GLN A 18 14.27 -1.17 -6.28
C GLN A 18 13.19 -0.96 -7.36
N PHE A 19 11.90 -1.01 -6.97
CA PHE A 19 10.74 -0.82 -7.85
C PHE A 19 10.12 0.56 -7.72
N VAL A 20 10.49 1.33 -6.69
CA VAL A 20 9.94 2.66 -6.43
C VAL A 20 10.52 3.67 -7.41
N ARG A 21 9.63 4.38 -8.10
CA ARG A 21 9.99 5.42 -9.07
C ARG A 21 8.83 6.36 -9.37
N GLY A 22 9.14 7.50 -9.94
CA GLY A 22 8.16 8.43 -10.48
C GLY A 22 7.23 9.04 -9.44
N ASP A 23 6.01 9.31 -9.89
CA ASP A 23 4.97 9.83 -9.02
C ASP A 23 4.45 8.70 -8.12
N THR A 24 4.61 8.87 -6.82
CA THR A 24 4.39 7.81 -5.82
C THR A 24 3.31 8.19 -4.82
N LEU A 25 2.38 7.26 -4.60
CA LEU A 25 1.34 7.36 -3.59
C LEU A 25 1.64 6.39 -2.44
N ASP A 26 1.64 6.91 -1.21
CA ASP A 26 1.60 6.11 0.02
C ASP A 26 0.14 6.07 0.50
N LEU A 27 -0.51 4.94 0.26
CA LEU A 27 -1.95 4.74 0.45
C LEU A 27 -2.23 4.08 1.78
N GLY A 28 -2.93 4.78 2.67
CA GLY A 28 -3.08 4.40 4.06
C GLY A 28 -1.79 4.68 4.83
N ALA A 29 -1.23 5.87 4.65
CA ALA A 29 0.12 6.22 5.09
C ALA A 29 0.26 6.36 6.62
N GLY A 30 -0.82 6.57 7.35
CA GLY A 30 -0.83 6.69 8.81
C GLY A 30 0.22 7.70 9.31
N THR A 31 1.15 7.22 10.13
CA THR A 31 2.26 8.04 10.66
C THR A 31 3.41 8.23 9.67
N GLN A 32 3.28 7.72 8.44
CA GLN A 32 4.30 7.78 7.38
C GLN A 32 5.64 7.19 7.83
N LYS A 33 5.58 6.06 8.49
CA LYS A 33 6.72 5.39 9.12
C LYS A 33 7.90 5.11 8.18
N TYR A 34 7.61 4.91 6.89
CA TYR A 34 8.62 4.56 5.88
C TYR A 34 8.92 5.70 4.90
N ARG A 35 8.36 6.90 5.10
CA ARG A 35 8.53 8.05 4.21
C ARG A 35 10.00 8.36 3.93
N SER A 36 10.84 8.41 4.95
CA SER A 36 12.26 8.71 4.80
C SER A 36 13.02 7.70 3.92
N MET A 37 12.51 6.48 3.82
CA MET A 37 13.07 5.44 2.95
C MET A 37 12.51 5.53 1.53
N ILE A 38 11.23 5.88 1.38
CA ILE A 38 10.50 5.89 0.11
C ILE A 38 10.77 7.16 -0.69
N GLU A 39 10.55 8.32 -0.08
CA GLU A 39 10.52 9.63 -0.74
C GLU A 39 11.80 9.96 -1.55
N PRO A 40 13.03 9.62 -1.09
CA PRO A 40 14.24 9.88 -1.88
C PRO A 40 14.32 9.15 -3.23
N ASN A 41 13.51 8.10 -3.43
CA ASN A 41 13.47 7.32 -4.67
C ASN A 41 12.35 7.76 -5.62
N THR A 42 11.62 8.81 -5.27
CA THR A 42 10.43 9.27 -6.00
C THR A 42 10.69 10.58 -6.73
N LYS A 43 9.89 10.85 -7.76
CA LYS A 43 9.79 12.17 -8.37
C LYS A 43 8.86 13.08 -7.54
N SER A 44 7.77 12.51 -7.06
CA SER A 44 6.83 13.14 -6.13
C SER A 44 6.31 12.09 -5.15
N TYR A 45 6.02 12.50 -3.92
CA TYR A 45 5.46 11.65 -2.88
C TYR A 45 4.20 12.27 -2.32
N ILE A 46 3.09 11.55 -2.39
CA ILE A 46 1.81 11.93 -1.80
C ILE A 46 1.41 10.88 -0.77
N ALA A 47 1.15 11.32 0.46
CA ALA A 47 0.58 10.48 1.50
C ALA A 47 -0.93 10.72 1.60
N MET A 48 -1.71 9.65 1.54
CA MET A 48 -3.16 9.65 1.73
C MET A 48 -3.55 8.75 2.90
N ASP A 49 -4.47 9.23 3.72
CA ASP A 49 -5.09 8.45 4.79
C ASP A 49 -6.53 8.87 5.01
N ILE A 50 -7.30 8.05 5.72
CA ILE A 50 -8.67 8.41 6.12
C ILE A 50 -8.68 9.43 7.25
N ILE A 51 -7.58 9.53 8.00
CA ILE A 51 -7.42 10.44 9.13
C ILE A 51 -6.45 11.55 8.76
N ALA A 52 -6.86 12.81 8.98
CA ALA A 52 -5.98 13.96 8.81
C ALA A 52 -4.86 13.93 9.86
N ALA A 53 -3.63 14.13 9.40
CA ALA A 53 -2.44 14.20 10.25
C ALA A 53 -1.34 15.01 9.54
N PRO A 54 -0.31 15.49 10.27
CA PRO A 54 0.83 16.15 9.64
C PRO A 54 1.45 15.27 8.54
N GLY A 55 1.67 15.84 7.35
CA GLY A 55 2.23 15.15 6.19
C GLY A 55 1.22 14.38 5.34
N ILE A 56 -0.01 14.18 5.79
CA ILE A 56 -1.10 13.64 4.97
C ILE A 56 -1.62 14.74 4.04
N ALA A 57 -1.35 14.58 2.76
CA ALA A 57 -1.74 15.55 1.73
C ALA A 57 -3.18 15.38 1.28
N VAL A 58 -3.71 14.16 1.32
CA VAL A 58 -5.08 13.83 0.89
C VAL A 58 -5.77 13.01 1.97
N VAL A 59 -6.94 13.46 2.39
CA VAL A 59 -7.79 12.73 3.33
C VAL A 59 -8.96 12.12 2.55
N GLY A 60 -9.16 10.80 2.66
CA GLY A 60 -10.22 10.12 1.94
C GLY A 60 -10.25 8.62 2.13
N ASP A 61 -11.26 7.98 1.55
CA ASP A 61 -11.47 6.54 1.61
C ASP A 61 -10.64 5.85 0.50
N ILE A 62 -9.85 4.85 0.88
CA ILE A 62 -9.02 4.09 -0.06
C ILE A 62 -9.81 3.17 -0.98
N HIS A 63 -11.10 2.93 -0.68
CA HIS A 63 -11.98 2.18 -1.58
C HIS A 63 -12.41 2.99 -2.82
N ALA A 64 -12.35 4.32 -2.73
CA ALA A 64 -12.73 5.26 -3.80
C ALA A 64 -11.92 6.55 -3.64
N THR A 65 -10.70 6.55 -4.14
CA THR A 65 -9.78 7.69 -4.00
C THR A 65 -10.17 8.86 -4.91
N PRO A 66 -9.79 10.09 -4.58
CA PRO A 66 -10.08 11.27 -5.42
C PRO A 66 -9.15 11.40 -6.63
N PHE A 67 -8.30 10.42 -6.90
CA PHE A 67 -7.36 10.46 -8.02
C PHE A 67 -7.98 9.99 -9.32
N THR A 68 -7.52 10.55 -10.42
CA THR A 68 -7.88 10.10 -11.77
C THR A 68 -7.19 8.78 -12.12
N ASP A 69 -7.67 8.12 -13.16
CA ASP A 69 -7.03 6.91 -13.69
C ASP A 69 -5.57 7.18 -14.08
N ASN A 70 -4.70 6.19 -13.92
CA ASN A 70 -3.30 6.26 -14.35
C ASN A 70 -2.52 7.46 -13.77
N SER A 71 -2.69 7.74 -12.48
CA SER A 71 -2.07 8.89 -11.80
C SER A 71 -0.66 8.61 -11.26
N PHE A 72 -0.35 7.35 -10.90
CA PHE A 72 0.87 7.03 -10.17
C PHE A 72 1.71 5.95 -10.85
N ASP A 73 3.04 6.15 -10.83
CA ASP A 73 4.01 5.15 -11.27
C ASP A 73 4.25 4.09 -10.19
N THR A 74 4.11 4.48 -8.93
CA THR A 74 4.24 3.58 -7.78
C THR A 74 3.15 3.84 -6.76
N ILE A 75 2.54 2.77 -6.26
CA ILE A 75 1.62 2.81 -5.12
C ILE A 75 2.20 1.91 -4.03
N ILE A 76 2.30 2.43 -2.82
CA ILE A 76 2.74 1.69 -1.64
C ILE A 76 1.62 1.67 -0.62
N SER A 77 1.31 0.51 -0.06
CA SER A 77 0.33 0.37 1.01
C SER A 77 0.81 -0.67 2.02
N THR A 78 1.02 -0.23 3.24
CA THR A 78 1.64 -1.07 4.26
C THR A 78 0.69 -1.30 5.43
N GLN A 79 0.36 -2.58 5.69
CA GLN A 79 -0.45 -3.00 6.84
C GLN A 79 -1.81 -2.29 6.90
N ILE A 80 -2.54 -2.27 5.78
CA ILE A 80 -3.84 -1.62 5.65
C ILE A 80 -4.95 -2.61 5.28
N LEU A 81 -4.67 -3.58 4.40
CA LEU A 81 -5.71 -4.46 3.86
C LEU A 81 -6.40 -5.32 4.92
N GLU A 82 -5.75 -5.61 6.03
CA GLU A 82 -6.34 -6.30 7.17
C GLU A 82 -7.42 -5.50 7.88
N HIS A 83 -7.39 -4.18 7.78
CA HIS A 83 -8.31 -3.26 8.46
C HIS A 83 -9.50 -2.84 7.61
N VAL A 84 -9.45 -3.03 6.30
CA VAL A 84 -10.54 -2.62 5.40
C VAL A 84 -11.62 -3.70 5.29
N ARG A 85 -12.85 -3.27 5.03
CA ARG A 85 -13.99 -4.20 4.90
C ARG A 85 -14.05 -4.91 3.55
N LYS A 86 -13.55 -4.27 2.49
CA LYS A 86 -13.63 -4.76 1.10
C LYS A 86 -12.28 -4.65 0.40
N PRO A 87 -11.28 -5.47 0.81
CA PRO A 87 -9.93 -5.39 0.25
C PRO A 87 -9.87 -5.60 -1.27
N TRP A 88 -10.85 -6.35 -1.84
CA TRP A 88 -10.97 -6.50 -3.30
C TRP A 88 -11.28 -5.18 -4.01
N LEU A 89 -12.08 -4.29 -3.41
CA LEU A 89 -12.34 -2.96 -3.99
C LEU A 89 -11.10 -2.06 -3.90
N VAL A 90 -10.36 -2.17 -2.81
CA VAL A 90 -9.09 -1.43 -2.66
C VAL A 90 -8.08 -1.88 -3.71
N ALA A 91 -7.97 -3.19 -3.97
CA ALA A 91 -7.09 -3.70 -5.02
C ALA A 91 -7.51 -3.19 -6.42
N ILE A 92 -8.79 -3.19 -6.74
CA ILE A 92 -9.32 -2.62 -8.00
C ILE A 92 -8.99 -1.13 -8.10
N GLU A 93 -9.18 -0.38 -7.02
CA GLU A 93 -8.89 1.05 -6.98
C GLU A 93 -7.39 1.33 -7.19
N MET A 94 -6.51 0.55 -6.56
CA MET A 94 -5.07 0.66 -6.80
C MET A 94 -4.71 0.42 -8.28
N TYR A 95 -5.34 -0.57 -8.92
CA TYR A 95 -5.15 -0.81 -10.35
C TYR A 95 -5.61 0.37 -11.19
N ARG A 96 -6.78 0.94 -10.89
CA ARG A 96 -7.33 2.08 -11.63
C ARG A 96 -6.39 3.28 -11.62
N ILE A 97 -5.83 3.61 -10.47
CA ILE A 97 -4.96 4.80 -10.31
C ILE A 97 -3.49 4.53 -10.63
N ALA A 98 -3.07 3.28 -10.77
CA ALA A 98 -1.73 2.93 -11.23
C ALA A 98 -1.59 3.13 -12.74
N ARG A 99 -0.47 3.69 -13.18
CA ARG A 99 -0.13 3.77 -14.61
C ARG A 99 0.22 2.39 -15.16
N PRO A 100 -0.08 2.11 -16.44
CA PRO A 100 0.42 0.92 -17.10
C PRO A 100 1.94 0.77 -16.93
N GLY A 101 2.41 -0.42 -16.53
CA GLY A 101 3.82 -0.66 -16.22
C GLY A 101 4.30 -0.11 -14.88
N GLY A 102 3.42 0.48 -14.08
CA GLY A 102 3.70 0.91 -12.71
C GLY A 102 3.81 -0.26 -11.73
N HIS A 103 4.15 0.05 -10.50
CA HIS A 103 4.31 -0.95 -9.42
C HIS A 103 3.35 -0.69 -8.27
N ILE A 104 2.77 -1.76 -7.75
CA ILE A 104 1.99 -1.75 -6.52
C ILE A 104 2.74 -2.61 -5.50
N ILE A 105 3.15 -2.00 -4.39
CA ILE A 105 3.88 -2.64 -3.30
C ILE A 105 2.97 -2.68 -2.08
N VAL A 106 2.60 -3.89 -1.66
CA VAL A 106 1.66 -4.10 -0.56
C VAL A 106 2.24 -5.03 0.48
N THR A 107 2.02 -4.72 1.73
CA THR A 107 2.27 -5.63 2.84
C THR A 107 1.00 -5.82 3.66
N ALA A 108 0.78 -7.06 4.13
CA ALA A 108 -0.30 -7.41 5.03
C ALA A 108 0.15 -8.50 6.00
N PRO A 109 -0.37 -8.53 7.23
CA PRO A 109 0.04 -9.51 8.22
C PRO A 109 -0.59 -10.89 7.95
N PHE A 110 0.14 -11.95 8.35
CA PHE A 110 -0.39 -13.31 8.40
C PHE A 110 -0.39 -13.88 9.82
N MET A 111 0.78 -13.89 10.47
CA MET A 111 0.93 -14.45 11.82
C MET A 111 1.11 -13.32 12.85
N VAL A 112 0.06 -12.56 13.07
CA VAL A 112 0.01 -11.44 14.02
C VAL A 112 -1.28 -11.54 14.83
N GLY A 113 -1.21 -11.22 16.12
CA GLY A 113 -2.38 -11.21 16.99
C GLY A 113 -3.43 -10.18 16.58
N TYR A 114 -4.63 -10.31 17.13
CA TYR A 114 -5.71 -9.36 16.91
C TYR A 114 -5.30 -7.94 17.32
N HIS A 115 -5.43 -6.98 16.40
CA HIS A 115 -5.01 -5.58 16.58
C HIS A 115 -5.94 -4.61 15.82
N PRO A 116 -7.15 -4.32 16.37
CA PRO A 116 -8.12 -3.47 15.69
C PRO A 116 -7.64 -2.02 15.61
N ASP A 117 -7.77 -1.41 14.40
CA ASP A 117 -7.45 0.01 14.14
C ASP A 117 -8.26 0.55 12.94
N PRO A 118 -9.52 0.88 13.08
CA PRO A 118 -10.46 0.55 14.18
C PRO A 118 -10.98 -0.90 14.13
N GLU A 119 -10.81 -1.59 13.02
CA GLU A 119 -11.23 -2.97 12.78
C GLU A 119 -10.03 -3.84 12.40
N ASP A 120 -10.14 -5.15 12.61
CA ASP A 120 -9.13 -6.13 12.21
C ASP A 120 -9.84 -7.32 11.55
N ASN A 121 -10.00 -7.27 10.23
CA ASN A 121 -10.94 -8.11 9.50
C ASN A 121 -10.27 -9.30 8.80
N PHE A 122 -9.01 -9.18 8.37
CA PHE A 122 -8.38 -10.17 7.50
C PHE A 122 -6.95 -10.52 7.92
N ARG A 123 -6.56 -11.75 7.54
CA ARG A 123 -5.18 -12.22 7.46
C ARG A 123 -4.95 -12.79 6.07
N PHE A 124 -3.84 -12.41 5.43
CA PHE A 124 -3.54 -12.83 4.08
C PHE A 124 -2.36 -13.79 4.06
N THR A 125 -2.56 -14.96 3.47
CA THR A 125 -1.43 -15.76 3.01
C THR A 125 -0.78 -15.06 1.81
N LYS A 126 0.46 -15.41 1.49
CA LYS A 126 1.13 -14.95 0.26
C LYS A 126 0.27 -15.21 -0.98
N ASP A 127 -0.28 -16.40 -1.09
CA ASP A 127 -1.09 -16.81 -2.24
C ASP A 127 -2.43 -16.08 -2.27
N GLY A 128 -3.06 -15.87 -1.10
CA GLY A 128 -4.31 -15.11 -0.98
C GLY A 128 -4.14 -13.65 -1.37
N LEU A 129 -3.04 -13.01 -0.96
CA LEU A 129 -2.74 -11.64 -1.35
C LEU A 129 -2.46 -11.54 -2.86
N ALA A 130 -1.68 -12.48 -3.41
CA ALA A 130 -1.41 -12.54 -4.84
C ALA A 130 -2.68 -12.78 -5.66
N LEU A 131 -3.60 -13.64 -5.18
CA LEU A 131 -4.89 -13.89 -5.83
C LEU A 131 -5.73 -12.61 -5.85
N LEU A 132 -5.83 -11.90 -4.73
CA LEU A 132 -6.58 -10.65 -4.60
C LEU A 132 -6.18 -9.65 -5.71
N PHE A 133 -4.89 -9.47 -5.94
CA PHE A 133 -4.39 -8.54 -6.96
C PHE A 133 -4.52 -9.08 -8.38
N ARG A 134 -4.37 -10.38 -8.60
CA ARG A 134 -4.62 -10.98 -9.93
C ARG A 134 -6.07 -10.85 -10.38
N GLU A 135 -7.02 -10.96 -9.45
CA GLU A 135 -8.45 -10.81 -9.75
C GLU A 135 -8.86 -9.33 -9.93
N ALA A 136 -8.07 -8.40 -9.44
CA ALA A 136 -8.34 -6.96 -9.55
C ALA A 136 -8.00 -6.37 -10.91
N GLY A 137 -7.08 -6.97 -11.65
CA GLY A 137 -6.57 -6.50 -12.93
C GLY A 137 -5.41 -7.38 -13.44
#